data_54648382ee2e7af69767255a2d9c1741
#
_entry.id   54648382ee2e7af69767255a2d9c1741
#
_cell.length_a   1.000
_cell.length_b   1.000
_cell.length_c   1.000
_cell.angle_alpha   90.00
_cell.angle_beta   90.00
_cell.angle_gamma   90.00
#
_symmetry.space_group_name_H-M   'P 1'
#
loop_
_entity.id
_entity.type
_entity.pdbx_description
1 polymer ?
#
loop_
_entity_poly.entity_id
_entity_poly.type
_entity_poly.pdbx_seq_one_letter_code
_entity_poly.pdbx_strand_id
1 'polypeptide(L)'
;MPVCLDICLMSERYEAGDGEDPRAPEWPPHPARVFSALRSVAESDEIAPLYEFEQLPPPLIHASAFAPCSISRSFVVTNARFNGEKTKSGKIKTGNQNHPARTSDLMKRIRSFPPDPRIQFVWPDDRDLSDEALAGLDALARRVPYLGRSTSPVMLAFRRVADFRPLPGLSTFEPTDHDRAECNIRVPFPGYLDELNALHELDQSSWQASRSHARQPYRLVRDESDAVAPTVVESPYPDLVILRFVDHRPPGNLVGLFTAALRAKVMSQTKNPLPPALHGHGFDGHPHVAYLGLPFAGFPHADGHLRALAVAIPGLDRAERRRILRGILGTDPDRIVDLQVPGFRRVFGLRYSPDEPLPASATAARWTRPARSWVSVTPLVLDRYPKKGDLAPAVVRSIQQAGLPAPVTVELSTQPLTPGAAHLTPKELPLRTRGRLYRHVRMTFEHPVTGPVLAGAGRYFGVGLFAPEREGADG
;
A
#
# COMPACT_ATOMS: atom_id res chain seq x y z
N MET A 1 -40.01 4.95 6.43
CA MET A 1 -38.95 4.64 7.45
C MET A 1 -37.66 4.30 6.69
N PRO A 2 -36.50 4.65 7.18
CA PRO A 2 -35.26 4.29 6.51
C PRO A 2 -35.12 2.79 6.25
N VAL A 3 -34.66 2.42 5.05
CA VAL A 3 -34.23 1.07 4.71
C VAL A 3 -32.73 0.96 4.90
N CYS A 4 -32.29 -0.10 5.54
CA CYS A 4 -30.88 -0.39 5.78
C CYS A 4 -30.52 -1.77 5.22
N LEU A 5 -29.41 -1.85 4.49
CA LEU A 5 -28.75 -3.09 4.15
C LEU A 5 -27.49 -3.20 5.00
N ASP A 6 -27.48 -4.13 5.94
CA ASP A 6 -26.30 -4.48 6.70
C ASP A 6 -25.45 -5.49 5.93
N ILE A 7 -24.14 -5.21 5.85
CA ILE A 7 -23.13 -6.06 5.19
C ILE A 7 -22.05 -6.38 6.20
N CYS A 8 -21.72 -7.64 6.38
CA CYS A 8 -20.60 -8.07 7.21
C CYS A 8 -19.61 -8.91 6.39
N LEU A 9 -18.36 -8.48 6.33
CA LEU A 9 -17.27 -9.21 5.68
C LEU A 9 -16.76 -10.30 6.62
N MET A 10 -17.12 -11.56 6.38
CA MET A 10 -16.85 -12.69 7.26
C MET A 10 -15.36 -13.03 7.42
N SER A 11 -14.53 -12.65 6.46
CA SER A 11 -13.08 -12.87 6.46
C SER A 11 -12.26 -11.60 6.77
N GLU A 12 -12.91 -10.52 7.24
CA GLU A 12 -12.30 -9.22 7.53
C GLU A 12 -11.52 -8.64 6.32
N ARG A 13 -11.90 -9.05 5.12
CA ARG A 13 -11.29 -8.58 3.86
C ARG A 13 -12.30 -8.53 2.75
N TYR A 14 -12.05 -7.64 1.80
CA TYR A 14 -12.84 -7.46 0.61
C TYR A 14 -11.95 -7.53 -0.63
N GLU A 15 -12.23 -8.46 -1.56
CA GLU A 15 -11.45 -8.66 -2.78
C GLU A 15 -12.25 -8.21 -4.00
N ALA A 16 -12.16 -6.93 -4.32
CA ALA A 16 -12.70 -6.33 -5.53
C ALA A 16 -11.79 -5.20 -6.01
N GLY A 17 -11.60 -5.11 -7.31
CA GLY A 17 -10.92 -3.99 -7.96
C GLY A 17 -11.91 -3.02 -8.58
N ASP A 18 -11.50 -1.77 -8.72
CA ASP A 18 -12.26 -0.80 -9.49
C ASP A 18 -12.40 -1.27 -10.94
N GLY A 19 -13.55 -1.02 -11.55
CA GLY A 19 -13.81 -1.46 -12.92
C GLY A 19 -12.97 -0.73 -13.96
N GLU A 20 -12.47 0.48 -13.69
CA GLU A 20 -11.65 1.29 -14.61
C GLU A 20 -10.15 1.10 -14.36
N ASP A 21 -9.74 1.09 -13.09
CA ASP A 21 -8.35 0.79 -12.73
C ASP A 21 -8.26 -0.54 -11.98
N PRO A 22 -7.85 -1.62 -12.65
CA PRO A 22 -7.63 -2.90 -11.99
C PRO A 22 -6.56 -2.87 -10.89
N ARG A 23 -5.85 -1.77 -10.71
CA ARG A 23 -4.86 -1.55 -9.65
C ARG A 23 -5.44 -0.83 -8.45
N ALA A 24 -6.60 -0.17 -8.61
CA ALA A 24 -7.30 0.49 -7.52
C ALA A 24 -8.25 -0.47 -6.81
N PRO A 25 -8.32 -0.44 -5.47
CA PRO A 25 -9.33 -1.17 -4.72
C PRO A 25 -10.71 -0.53 -4.93
N GLU A 26 -11.72 -1.36 -4.99
CA GLU A 26 -13.09 -0.90 -4.80
C GLU A 26 -13.34 -0.76 -3.29
N TRP A 27 -13.41 0.46 -2.76
CA TRP A 27 -13.77 0.73 -1.38
C TRP A 27 -14.46 2.09 -1.23
N PRO A 28 -15.62 2.15 -0.52
CA PRO A 28 -16.38 1.01 0.03
C PRO A 28 -16.97 0.10 -1.05
N PRO A 29 -17.55 -1.08 -0.70
CA PRO A 29 -18.26 -1.91 -1.67
C PRO A 29 -19.32 -1.11 -2.43
N HIS A 30 -19.38 -1.30 -3.75
CA HIS A 30 -20.29 -0.53 -4.59
C HIS A 30 -21.72 -1.09 -4.54
N PRO A 31 -22.78 -0.27 -4.41
CA PRO A 31 -24.16 -0.71 -4.48
C PRO A 31 -24.52 -1.50 -5.74
N ALA A 32 -23.97 -1.13 -6.91
CA ALA A 32 -24.16 -1.88 -8.15
C ALA A 32 -23.60 -3.32 -8.08
N ARG A 33 -22.54 -3.54 -7.31
CA ARG A 33 -22.02 -4.90 -7.08
C ARG A 33 -22.94 -5.71 -6.20
N VAL A 34 -23.51 -5.11 -5.16
CA VAL A 34 -24.52 -5.78 -4.33
C VAL A 34 -25.74 -6.14 -5.17
N PHE A 35 -26.23 -5.22 -5.99
CA PHE A 35 -27.32 -5.46 -6.92
C PHE A 35 -27.04 -6.68 -7.83
N SER A 36 -25.86 -6.71 -8.46
CA SER A 36 -25.46 -7.84 -9.32
C SER A 36 -25.35 -9.16 -8.54
N ALA A 37 -24.93 -9.11 -7.28
CA ALA A 37 -24.87 -10.29 -6.42
C ALA A 37 -26.27 -10.81 -6.07
N LEU A 38 -27.21 -9.93 -5.76
CA LEU A 38 -28.62 -10.28 -5.54
C LEU A 38 -29.23 -10.91 -6.81
N ARG A 39 -29.00 -10.29 -7.99
CA ARG A 39 -29.48 -10.83 -9.26
C ARG A 39 -28.91 -12.22 -9.56
N SER A 40 -27.64 -12.47 -9.19
CA SER A 40 -26.98 -13.76 -9.44
C SER A 40 -27.56 -14.94 -8.65
N VAL A 41 -28.27 -14.69 -7.57
CA VAL A 41 -28.91 -15.71 -6.72
C VAL A 41 -30.43 -15.75 -6.89
N ALA A 42 -31.02 -14.82 -7.66
CA ALA A 42 -32.45 -14.75 -7.92
C ALA A 42 -32.84 -15.70 -9.05
N GLU A 43 -33.86 -16.52 -8.81
CA GLU A 43 -34.55 -17.28 -9.84
C GLU A 43 -35.45 -16.34 -10.68
N SER A 44 -35.95 -16.84 -11.81
CA SER A 44 -36.73 -16.01 -12.76
C SER A 44 -38.02 -15.40 -12.18
N ASP A 45 -38.64 -16.04 -11.21
CA ASP A 45 -39.85 -15.60 -10.51
C ASP A 45 -39.55 -14.73 -9.28
N GLU A 46 -38.28 -14.57 -8.90
CA GLU A 46 -37.84 -13.79 -7.74
C GLU A 46 -37.24 -12.43 -8.10
N ILE A 47 -37.29 -12.02 -9.37
CA ILE A 47 -36.64 -10.79 -9.86
C ILE A 47 -37.46 -9.51 -9.59
N ALA A 48 -38.74 -9.62 -9.33
CA ALA A 48 -39.63 -8.45 -9.14
C ALA A 48 -39.13 -7.43 -8.10
N PRO A 49 -38.61 -7.83 -6.93
CA PRO A 49 -38.06 -6.89 -5.95
C PRO A 49 -36.84 -6.08 -6.45
N LEU A 50 -36.11 -6.59 -7.43
CA LEU A 50 -34.97 -5.89 -8.00
C LEU A 50 -35.37 -4.71 -8.87
N TYR A 51 -36.52 -4.75 -9.52
CA TYR A 51 -37.04 -3.61 -10.27
C TYR A 51 -37.42 -2.43 -9.36
N GLU A 52 -37.94 -2.68 -8.15
CA GLU A 52 -38.16 -1.62 -7.16
C GLU A 52 -36.82 -1.13 -6.59
N PHE A 53 -35.87 -2.04 -6.33
CA PHE A 53 -34.57 -1.70 -5.77
C PHE A 53 -33.72 -0.80 -6.68
N GLU A 54 -33.78 -0.97 -8.01
CA GLU A 54 -33.02 -0.12 -8.93
C GLU A 54 -33.58 1.31 -9.05
N GLN A 55 -34.83 1.56 -8.56
CA GLN A 55 -35.44 2.90 -8.54
C GLN A 55 -35.00 3.72 -7.32
N LEU A 56 -34.38 3.09 -6.31
CA LEU A 56 -33.92 3.81 -5.13
C LEU A 56 -32.76 4.76 -5.48
N PRO A 57 -32.69 5.94 -4.85
CA PRO A 57 -31.60 6.87 -5.04
C PRO A 57 -30.28 6.25 -4.51
N PRO A 58 -29.12 6.83 -4.87
CA PRO A 58 -27.84 6.44 -4.29
C PRO A 58 -27.87 6.49 -2.75
N PRO A 59 -27.48 5.40 -2.04
CA PRO A 59 -27.59 5.34 -0.58
C PRO A 59 -26.52 6.17 0.13
N LEU A 60 -26.77 6.52 1.38
CA LEU A 60 -25.68 6.81 2.31
C LEU A 60 -24.93 5.51 2.60
N ILE A 61 -23.59 5.56 2.64
CA ILE A 61 -22.76 4.38 2.93
C ILE A 61 -21.99 4.63 4.22
N HIS A 62 -22.20 3.78 5.22
CA HIS A 62 -21.44 3.82 6.45
C HIS A 62 -20.43 2.68 6.43
N ALA A 63 -19.15 3.00 6.46
CA ALA A 63 -18.04 2.05 6.38
C ALA A 63 -16.80 2.62 7.07
N SER A 64 -15.74 1.83 7.23
CA SER A 64 -14.44 2.39 7.61
C SER A 64 -14.02 3.47 6.62
N ALA A 65 -13.54 4.63 7.09
CA ALA A 65 -13.12 5.75 6.24
C ALA A 65 -12.11 5.33 5.18
N PHE A 66 -11.28 4.35 5.50
CA PHE A 66 -10.30 3.75 4.60
C PHE A 66 -10.20 2.24 4.83
N ALA A 67 -9.72 1.52 3.83
CA ALA A 67 -9.35 0.11 3.94
C ALA A 67 -7.95 -0.08 3.35
N PRO A 68 -6.92 -0.32 4.19
CA PRO A 68 -5.60 -0.68 3.69
C PRO A 68 -5.71 -1.79 2.66
N CYS A 69 -5.08 -1.66 1.51
CA CYS A 69 -5.17 -2.69 0.49
C CYS A 69 -3.82 -3.32 0.17
N SER A 70 -3.87 -4.54 -0.34
CA SER A 70 -2.71 -5.22 -0.87
C SER A 70 -2.95 -5.67 -2.30
N ILE A 71 -1.92 -5.49 -3.13
CA ILE A 71 -1.92 -5.98 -4.50
C ILE A 71 -0.97 -7.17 -4.56
N SER A 72 -1.51 -8.36 -4.72
CA SER A 72 -0.69 -9.55 -4.93
C SER A 72 -0.59 -9.86 -6.42
N ARG A 73 0.60 -10.19 -6.88
CA ARG A 73 0.87 -10.64 -8.26
C ARG A 73 1.14 -12.13 -8.25
N SER A 74 0.43 -12.87 -9.06
CA SER A 74 0.65 -14.31 -9.23
C SER A 74 0.56 -14.68 -10.69
N PHE A 75 1.43 -15.56 -11.15
CA PHE A 75 1.27 -16.17 -12.47
C PHE A 75 0.28 -17.32 -12.35
N VAL A 76 -0.75 -17.29 -13.17
CA VAL A 76 -1.80 -18.30 -13.19
C VAL A 76 -1.79 -18.94 -14.56
N VAL A 77 -1.81 -20.28 -14.60
CA VAL A 77 -1.98 -21.03 -15.84
C VAL A 77 -3.37 -20.74 -16.40
N THR A 78 -3.43 -20.26 -17.62
CA THR A 78 -4.70 -19.95 -18.28
C THR A 78 -5.24 -21.16 -19.03
N ASN A 79 -6.54 -21.17 -19.35
CA ASN A 79 -7.15 -22.17 -20.22
C ASN A 79 -6.84 -21.93 -21.71
N ALA A 80 -6.24 -20.80 -22.05
CA ALA A 80 -5.83 -20.51 -23.41
C ALA A 80 -4.77 -21.52 -23.87
N ARG A 81 -5.01 -22.16 -25.03
CA ARG A 81 -4.04 -23.07 -25.65
C ARG A 81 -2.90 -22.26 -26.22
N PHE A 82 -1.70 -22.73 -26.03
CA PHE A 82 -0.51 -22.15 -26.65
C PHE A 82 -0.50 -22.48 -28.14
N ASN A 83 -0.63 -21.48 -29.00
CA ASN A 83 -0.67 -21.63 -30.45
C ASN A 83 0.71 -21.50 -31.13
N GLY A 84 1.81 -21.77 -30.42
CA GLY A 84 3.13 -21.85 -31.04
C GLY A 84 3.65 -20.56 -31.69
N GLU A 85 3.35 -19.40 -31.11
CA GLU A 85 3.89 -18.12 -31.59
C GLU A 85 5.42 -18.12 -31.68
N LYS A 86 5.94 -17.79 -32.83
CA LYS A 86 7.38 -17.56 -33.00
C LYS A 86 7.77 -16.19 -32.47
N THR A 87 8.81 -16.12 -31.68
CA THR A 87 9.43 -14.84 -31.28
C THR A 87 10.02 -14.16 -32.53
N LYS A 88 10.30 -12.85 -32.43
CA LYS A 88 11.01 -12.11 -33.50
C LYS A 88 12.35 -12.74 -33.89
N SER A 89 12.93 -13.58 -33.03
CA SER A 89 14.16 -14.34 -33.28
C SER A 89 13.92 -15.77 -33.86
N GLY A 90 12.68 -16.11 -34.22
CA GLY A 90 12.32 -17.41 -34.82
C GLY A 90 12.22 -18.58 -33.84
N LYS A 91 12.47 -18.36 -32.52
CA LYS A 91 12.28 -19.39 -31.51
C LYS A 91 10.80 -19.52 -31.15
N ILE A 92 10.31 -20.75 -31.05
CA ILE A 92 8.95 -21.02 -30.54
C ILE A 92 8.92 -20.67 -29.07
N LYS A 93 8.00 -19.79 -28.65
CA LYS A 93 7.74 -19.57 -27.23
C LYS A 93 7.31 -20.90 -26.62
N THR A 94 8.08 -21.41 -25.68
CA THR A 94 7.68 -22.56 -24.88
C THR A 94 6.59 -22.13 -23.90
N GLY A 95 5.52 -22.91 -23.79
CA GLY A 95 4.49 -22.70 -22.77
C GLY A 95 5.07 -22.81 -21.34
N ASN A 96 4.20 -22.73 -20.33
CA ASN A 96 4.61 -22.90 -18.94
C ASN A 96 5.37 -24.22 -18.75
N GLN A 97 6.50 -24.21 -18.04
CA GLN A 97 7.35 -25.40 -17.81
C GLN A 97 6.57 -26.59 -17.22
N ASN A 98 5.60 -26.32 -16.35
CA ASN A 98 4.76 -27.37 -15.73
C ASN A 98 3.53 -27.76 -16.58
N HIS A 99 3.16 -26.91 -17.57
CA HIS A 99 2.00 -27.09 -18.44
C HIS A 99 2.34 -26.64 -19.86
N PRO A 100 3.12 -27.41 -20.63
CA PRO A 100 3.67 -26.97 -21.92
C PRO A 100 2.64 -26.55 -22.97
N ALA A 101 1.40 -27.05 -22.86
CA ALA A 101 0.30 -26.73 -23.78
C ALA A 101 -0.51 -25.50 -23.35
N ARG A 102 -0.13 -24.79 -22.29
CA ARG A 102 -0.89 -23.66 -21.74
C ARG A 102 0.00 -22.46 -21.50
N THR A 103 -0.58 -21.27 -21.61
CA THR A 103 0.08 -20.00 -21.26
C THR A 103 -0.13 -19.68 -19.79
N SER A 104 0.71 -18.80 -19.25
CA SER A 104 0.54 -18.24 -17.90
C SER A 104 0.37 -16.75 -18.01
N ASP A 105 -0.66 -16.22 -17.37
CA ASP A 105 -0.89 -14.79 -17.28
C ASP A 105 -0.60 -14.25 -15.90
N LEU A 106 -0.17 -13.00 -15.84
CA LEU A 106 0.04 -12.29 -14.59
C LEU A 106 -1.31 -11.81 -14.05
N MET A 107 -1.80 -12.49 -13.04
CA MET A 107 -3.00 -12.08 -12.32
C MET A 107 -2.64 -11.13 -11.18
N LYS A 108 -3.26 -9.96 -11.18
CA LYS A 108 -3.24 -9.03 -10.05
C LYS A 108 -4.50 -9.25 -9.22
N ARG A 109 -4.34 -9.40 -7.91
CA ARG A 109 -5.45 -9.54 -6.96
C ARG A 109 -5.34 -8.43 -5.94
N ILE A 110 -6.40 -7.65 -5.85
CA ILE A 110 -6.52 -6.56 -4.90
C ILE A 110 -7.36 -7.04 -3.72
N ARG A 111 -6.88 -6.76 -2.52
CA ARG A 111 -7.53 -7.10 -1.26
C ARG A 111 -7.54 -5.89 -0.36
N SER A 112 -8.70 -5.48 0.07
CA SER A 112 -8.90 -4.42 1.07
C SER A 112 -9.12 -5.05 2.44
N PHE A 113 -8.55 -4.43 3.48
CA PHE A 113 -8.61 -4.88 4.88
C PHE A 113 -9.17 -3.76 5.74
N PRO A 114 -10.50 -3.57 5.75
CA PRO A 114 -11.09 -2.52 6.56
C PRO A 114 -10.85 -2.78 8.05
N PRO A 115 -10.59 -1.72 8.86
CA PRO A 115 -10.51 -1.83 10.32
C PRO A 115 -11.78 -2.40 10.95
N ASP A 116 -12.95 -2.04 10.41
CA ASP A 116 -14.25 -2.63 10.79
C ASP A 116 -14.82 -3.36 9.57
N PRO A 117 -15.14 -4.66 9.69
CA PRO A 117 -15.70 -5.45 8.59
C PRO A 117 -17.18 -5.19 8.31
N ARG A 118 -17.84 -4.32 9.10
CA ARG A 118 -19.26 -3.99 8.95
C ARG A 118 -19.43 -2.79 8.03
N ILE A 119 -20.43 -2.86 7.15
CA ILE A 119 -20.83 -1.79 6.24
C ILE A 119 -22.35 -1.68 6.27
N GLN A 120 -22.88 -0.47 6.16
CA GLN A 120 -24.33 -0.23 6.09
C GLN A 120 -24.64 0.67 4.90
N PHE A 121 -25.56 0.23 4.06
CA PHE A 121 -26.18 1.10 3.05
C PHE A 121 -27.53 1.55 3.57
N VAL A 122 -27.79 2.85 3.51
CA VAL A 122 -29.00 3.44 4.09
C VAL A 122 -29.71 4.32 3.08
N TRP A 123 -30.98 4.04 2.88
CA TRP A 123 -31.90 4.86 2.12
C TRP A 123 -32.83 5.55 3.13
N PRO A 124 -32.64 6.86 3.39
CA PRO A 124 -33.45 7.60 4.38
C PRO A 124 -34.94 7.68 4.01
N ASP A 125 -35.21 7.72 2.71
CA ASP A 125 -36.56 7.72 2.15
C ASP A 125 -36.82 6.41 1.39
N ASP A 126 -37.83 5.68 1.79
CA ASP A 126 -38.18 4.35 1.30
C ASP A 126 -39.49 4.31 0.48
N ARG A 127 -40.00 5.49 0.10
CA ARG A 127 -41.35 5.59 -0.55
C ARG A 127 -41.48 4.73 -1.80
N ASP A 128 -40.39 4.41 -2.44
CA ASP A 128 -40.35 3.64 -3.69
C ASP A 128 -40.10 2.13 -3.47
N LEU A 129 -40.06 1.65 -2.22
CA LEU A 129 -39.87 0.24 -1.90
C LEU A 129 -41.01 -0.33 -1.06
N SER A 130 -41.76 -1.28 -1.62
CA SER A 130 -42.86 -1.97 -0.93
C SER A 130 -42.34 -2.92 0.18
N ASP A 131 -43.23 -3.27 1.12
CA ASP A 131 -42.87 -4.26 2.16
C ASP A 131 -42.62 -5.65 1.57
N GLU A 132 -43.34 -5.99 0.50
CA GLU A 132 -43.15 -7.25 -0.23
C GLU A 132 -41.81 -7.28 -0.94
N ALA A 133 -41.42 -6.20 -1.61
CA ALA A 133 -40.13 -6.09 -2.25
C ALA A 133 -38.99 -6.14 -1.22
N LEU A 134 -39.11 -5.48 -0.07
CA LEU A 134 -38.11 -5.53 1.00
C LEU A 134 -37.94 -6.95 1.53
N ALA A 135 -39.03 -7.69 1.76
CA ALA A 135 -38.97 -9.08 2.19
C ALA A 135 -38.29 -9.99 1.14
N GLY A 136 -38.60 -9.76 -0.15
CA GLY A 136 -37.96 -10.45 -1.26
C GLY A 136 -36.46 -10.16 -1.35
N LEU A 137 -36.05 -8.89 -1.19
CA LEU A 137 -34.64 -8.48 -1.17
C LEU A 137 -33.89 -9.09 0.02
N ASP A 138 -34.50 -9.16 1.22
CA ASP A 138 -33.87 -9.82 2.38
C ASP A 138 -33.72 -11.33 2.15
N ALA A 139 -34.71 -11.98 1.54
CA ALA A 139 -34.62 -13.38 1.18
C ALA A 139 -33.47 -13.67 0.18
N LEU A 140 -33.30 -12.80 -0.83
CA LEU A 140 -32.20 -12.88 -1.77
C LEU A 140 -30.85 -12.58 -1.07
N ALA A 141 -30.78 -11.57 -0.24
CA ALA A 141 -29.57 -11.14 0.47
C ALA A 141 -28.98 -12.27 1.32
N ARG A 142 -29.81 -13.03 2.01
CA ARG A 142 -29.40 -14.19 2.83
C ARG A 142 -28.76 -15.31 2.02
N ARG A 143 -28.99 -15.37 0.72
CA ARG A 143 -28.44 -16.38 -0.20
C ARG A 143 -27.12 -15.93 -0.86
N VAL A 144 -26.75 -14.65 -0.80
CA VAL A 144 -25.50 -14.15 -1.39
C VAL A 144 -24.30 -14.67 -0.61
N PRO A 145 -23.46 -15.52 -1.20
CA PRO A 145 -22.35 -16.14 -0.47
C PRO A 145 -21.11 -15.24 -0.34
N TYR A 146 -20.91 -14.31 -1.27
CA TYR A 146 -19.75 -13.41 -1.29
C TYR A 146 -20.01 -12.15 -2.12
N LEU A 147 -19.22 -11.10 -1.86
CA LEU A 147 -19.14 -9.91 -2.70
C LEU A 147 -17.76 -9.80 -3.35
N GLY A 148 -17.75 -9.50 -4.65
CA GLY A 148 -16.53 -9.45 -5.43
C GLY A 148 -16.01 -10.84 -5.78
N ARG A 149 -14.99 -11.33 -5.10
CA ARG A 149 -14.47 -12.70 -5.32
C ARG A 149 -14.99 -13.67 -4.27
N SER A 150 -15.05 -14.96 -4.63
CA SER A 150 -15.46 -16.05 -3.73
C SER A 150 -14.63 -16.16 -2.44
N THR A 151 -13.49 -15.47 -2.38
CA THR A 151 -12.64 -15.35 -1.19
C THR A 151 -13.08 -14.26 -0.22
N SER A 152 -14.15 -13.52 -0.53
CA SER A 152 -14.76 -12.46 0.30
C SER A 152 -16.18 -12.86 0.72
N PRO A 153 -16.35 -13.90 1.57
CA PRO A 153 -17.66 -14.30 2.05
C PRO A 153 -18.31 -13.18 2.87
N VAL A 154 -19.64 -13.03 2.70
CA VAL A 154 -20.40 -11.98 3.37
C VAL A 154 -21.66 -12.52 4.02
N MET A 155 -22.21 -11.75 4.96
CA MET A 155 -23.62 -11.82 5.38
C MET A 155 -24.28 -10.51 5.00
N LEU A 156 -25.43 -10.60 4.35
CA LEU A 156 -26.26 -9.47 3.96
C LEU A 156 -27.64 -9.61 4.61
N ALA A 157 -28.23 -8.49 5.06
CA ALA A 157 -29.58 -8.45 5.57
C ALA A 157 -30.23 -7.09 5.32
N PHE A 158 -31.41 -7.08 4.72
CA PHE A 158 -32.23 -5.88 4.58
C PHE A 158 -33.20 -5.74 5.75
N ARG A 159 -33.41 -4.49 6.19
CA ARG A 159 -34.41 -4.20 7.24
C ARG A 159 -34.88 -2.76 7.18
N ARG A 160 -36.13 -2.50 7.64
CA ARG A 160 -36.59 -1.14 7.99
C ARG A 160 -36.18 -0.78 9.39
N VAL A 161 -35.84 0.48 9.61
CA VAL A 161 -35.36 0.98 10.91
C VAL A 161 -36.08 2.28 11.23
N ALA A 162 -36.79 2.33 12.36
CA ALA A 162 -37.57 3.52 12.74
C ALA A 162 -36.66 4.70 13.12
N ASP A 163 -35.56 4.42 13.84
CA ASP A 163 -34.56 5.41 14.27
C ASP A 163 -33.18 4.85 13.91
N PHE A 164 -32.71 5.20 12.69
CA PHE A 164 -31.40 4.75 12.21
C PHE A 164 -30.30 5.54 12.87
N ARG A 165 -29.34 4.83 13.44
CA ARG A 165 -28.05 5.37 13.90
C ARG A 165 -26.91 4.57 13.31
N PRO A 166 -25.92 5.23 12.72
CA PRO A 166 -24.73 4.55 12.22
C PRO A 166 -24.05 3.74 13.34
N LEU A 167 -23.49 2.61 12.99
CA LEU A 167 -22.67 1.85 13.94
C LEU A 167 -21.46 2.67 14.39
N PRO A 168 -21.10 2.65 15.68
CA PRO A 168 -19.94 3.39 16.19
C PRO A 168 -18.67 3.00 15.44
N GLY A 169 -17.84 3.99 15.11
CA GLY A 169 -16.56 3.80 14.43
C GLY A 169 -16.64 3.72 12.91
N LEU A 170 -17.83 3.77 12.32
CA LEU A 170 -18.01 3.89 10.87
C LEU A 170 -18.10 5.37 10.48
N SER A 171 -17.53 5.68 9.35
CA SER A 171 -17.63 6.98 8.69
C SER A 171 -18.71 6.96 7.63
N THR A 172 -19.26 8.12 7.30
CA THR A 172 -20.36 8.26 6.32
C THR A 172 -19.80 8.75 4.99
N PHE A 173 -20.09 8.01 3.92
CA PHE A 173 -19.93 8.46 2.55
C PHE A 173 -21.31 8.90 2.05
N GLU A 174 -21.42 10.11 1.53
CA GLU A 174 -22.67 10.65 1.00
C GLU A 174 -22.55 11.00 -0.49
N PRO A 175 -23.63 10.82 -1.28
CA PRO A 175 -23.68 11.31 -2.65
C PRO A 175 -23.45 12.82 -2.70
N THR A 176 -22.67 13.28 -3.68
CA THR A 176 -22.33 14.71 -3.81
C THR A 176 -22.22 15.10 -5.28
N ASP A 177 -21.93 16.37 -5.54
CA ASP A 177 -21.59 16.88 -6.87
C ASP A 177 -20.13 16.59 -7.22
N HIS A 178 -19.80 16.59 -8.52
CA HIS A 178 -18.46 16.31 -9.04
C HIS A 178 -17.35 17.16 -8.41
N ASP A 179 -17.61 18.43 -8.12
CA ASP A 179 -16.63 19.39 -7.57
C ASP A 179 -16.21 19.06 -6.13
N ARG A 180 -16.99 18.24 -5.42
CA ARG A 180 -16.73 17.83 -4.03
C ARG A 180 -16.44 16.34 -3.89
N ALA A 181 -16.32 15.64 -5.00
CA ALA A 181 -16.14 14.19 -5.02
C ALA A 181 -14.75 13.78 -4.53
N GLU A 182 -14.70 12.84 -3.60
CA GLU A 182 -13.48 12.16 -3.18
C GLU A 182 -13.34 10.78 -3.84
N CYS A 183 -14.46 10.17 -4.22
CA CYS A 183 -14.49 8.91 -4.96
C CYS A 183 -15.75 8.81 -5.84
N ASN A 184 -15.71 7.91 -6.82
CA ASN A 184 -16.83 7.60 -7.67
C ASN A 184 -17.31 6.17 -7.38
N ILE A 185 -18.57 6.02 -6.99
CA ILE A 185 -19.17 4.75 -6.59
C ILE A 185 -20.20 4.33 -7.64
N ARG A 186 -20.14 3.08 -8.09
CA ARG A 186 -21.13 2.53 -9.01
C ARG A 186 -22.40 2.21 -8.26
N VAL A 187 -23.50 2.74 -8.75
CA VAL A 187 -24.84 2.55 -8.19
C VAL A 187 -25.76 1.91 -9.23
N PRO A 188 -26.79 1.14 -8.84
CA PRO A 188 -27.84 0.73 -9.76
C PRO A 188 -28.60 1.96 -10.26
N PHE A 189 -29.28 1.84 -11.38
CA PHE A 189 -30.08 2.89 -12.02
C PHE A 189 -31.32 2.25 -12.69
N PRO A 190 -32.38 2.98 -12.95
CA PRO A 190 -33.56 2.46 -13.63
C PRO A 190 -33.23 1.81 -14.99
N GLY A 191 -33.57 0.53 -15.17
CA GLY A 191 -33.22 -0.29 -16.34
C GLY A 191 -31.90 -1.08 -16.19
N TYR A 192 -31.23 -1.00 -15.04
CA TYR A 192 -29.98 -1.74 -14.80
C TYR A 192 -30.19 -3.26 -14.82
N LEU A 193 -31.33 -3.75 -14.32
CA LEU A 193 -31.67 -5.17 -14.34
C LEU A 193 -31.79 -5.70 -15.77
N ASP A 194 -32.48 -4.95 -16.63
CA ASP A 194 -32.67 -5.34 -18.04
C ASP A 194 -31.34 -5.33 -18.81
N GLU A 195 -30.46 -4.35 -18.53
CA GLU A 195 -29.10 -4.34 -19.08
C GLU A 195 -28.30 -5.57 -18.67
N LEU A 196 -28.33 -5.95 -17.38
CA LEU A 196 -27.64 -7.14 -16.88
C LEU A 196 -28.17 -8.42 -17.53
N ASN A 197 -29.49 -8.54 -17.70
CA ASN A 197 -30.12 -9.69 -18.34
C ASN A 197 -29.73 -9.79 -19.81
N ALA A 198 -29.78 -8.68 -20.57
CA ALA A 198 -29.38 -8.64 -21.98
C ALA A 198 -27.94 -9.03 -22.19
N LEU A 199 -27.02 -8.59 -21.31
CA LEU A 199 -25.62 -8.95 -21.36
C LEU A 199 -25.36 -10.43 -21.07
N HIS A 200 -26.13 -10.99 -20.13
CA HIS A 200 -26.07 -12.41 -19.83
C HIS A 200 -26.52 -13.27 -21.04
N GLU A 201 -27.59 -12.88 -21.72
CA GLU A 201 -28.07 -13.54 -22.94
C GLU A 201 -27.04 -13.49 -24.08
N LEU A 202 -26.25 -12.41 -24.16
CA LEU A 202 -25.17 -12.25 -25.14
C LEU A 202 -23.85 -12.95 -24.73
N ASP A 203 -23.84 -13.71 -23.64
CA ASP A 203 -22.65 -14.36 -23.06
C ASP A 203 -21.50 -13.37 -22.80
N GLN A 204 -21.84 -12.11 -22.49
CA GLN A 204 -20.89 -11.08 -22.18
C GLN A 204 -20.70 -10.93 -20.66
N SER A 205 -19.50 -10.53 -20.27
CA SER A 205 -19.22 -10.22 -18.88
C SER A 205 -20.02 -9.01 -18.41
N SER A 206 -21.08 -9.22 -17.62
CA SER A 206 -22.04 -8.19 -17.18
C SER A 206 -21.40 -6.98 -16.51
N TRP A 207 -20.27 -7.17 -15.79
CA TRP A 207 -19.56 -6.09 -15.15
C TRP A 207 -18.87 -5.12 -16.15
N GLN A 208 -18.59 -5.56 -17.38
CA GLN A 208 -17.97 -4.71 -18.40
C GLN A 208 -18.92 -3.65 -18.97
N ALA A 209 -20.20 -3.94 -19.03
CA ALA A 209 -21.17 -2.99 -19.55
C ALA A 209 -21.53 -1.89 -18.54
N SER A 210 -21.56 -2.22 -17.27
CA SER A 210 -21.84 -1.23 -16.20
C SER A 210 -20.67 -0.28 -15.90
N ARG A 211 -19.56 -0.36 -16.65
CA ARG A 211 -18.37 0.45 -16.41
C ARG A 211 -18.58 1.94 -16.48
N SER A 212 -19.46 2.40 -17.37
CA SER A 212 -19.49 3.81 -17.75
C SER A 212 -20.75 4.57 -17.35
N HIS A 213 -21.81 3.90 -16.89
CA HIS A 213 -23.13 4.53 -16.87
C HIS A 213 -23.75 4.78 -15.50
N ALA A 214 -23.13 4.39 -14.42
CA ALA A 214 -23.72 4.48 -13.09
C ALA A 214 -22.70 4.89 -12.01
N ARG A 215 -21.89 5.90 -12.30
CA ARG A 215 -20.95 6.43 -11.31
C ARG A 215 -21.52 7.67 -10.67
N GLN A 216 -21.85 7.53 -9.42
CA GLN A 216 -22.24 8.62 -8.54
C GLN A 216 -21.02 9.12 -7.79
N PRO A 217 -20.75 10.44 -7.82
CA PRO A 217 -19.75 11.06 -6.95
C PRO A 217 -20.14 10.94 -5.49
N TYR A 218 -19.18 10.60 -4.64
CA TYR A 218 -19.35 10.53 -3.19
C TYR A 218 -18.24 11.30 -2.48
N ARG A 219 -18.57 11.86 -1.32
CA ARG A 219 -17.61 12.45 -0.39
C ARG A 219 -17.67 11.76 0.96
N LEU A 220 -16.58 11.72 1.67
CA LEU A 220 -16.53 11.33 3.06
C LEU A 220 -17.00 12.49 3.93
N VAL A 221 -18.06 12.27 4.73
CA VAL A 221 -18.52 13.27 5.70
C VAL A 221 -17.48 13.36 6.81
N ARG A 222 -16.88 14.52 6.96
CA ARG A 222 -15.97 14.88 8.05
C ARG A 222 -16.65 15.95 8.89
N ASP A 223 -16.52 15.87 10.22
CA ASP A 223 -16.96 16.96 11.07
C ASP A 223 -16.21 18.23 10.67
N GLU A 224 -16.89 19.37 10.57
CA GLU A 224 -16.31 20.66 10.13
C GLU A 224 -15.12 21.11 10.99
N SER A 225 -14.92 20.51 12.18
CA SER A 225 -13.75 20.72 13.02
C SER A 225 -12.47 20.07 12.46
N ASP A 226 -12.57 19.14 11.48
CA ASP A 226 -11.44 18.41 10.88
C ASP A 226 -10.92 19.00 9.57
N ALA A 227 -11.42 20.18 9.14
CA ALA A 227 -10.88 20.93 8.00
C ALA A 227 -9.53 21.59 8.34
N VAL A 228 -8.58 20.79 8.84
CA VAL A 228 -7.17 21.18 8.95
C VAL A 228 -6.56 21.01 7.56
N ALA A 229 -5.77 22.05 7.13
CA ALA A 229 -4.88 21.96 5.96
C ALA A 229 -4.18 20.60 5.92
N PRO A 230 -3.82 20.05 4.75
CA PRO A 230 -3.28 18.69 4.63
C PRO A 230 -2.13 18.53 5.62
N THR A 231 -2.42 17.83 6.70
CA THR A 231 -1.47 17.65 7.80
C THR A 231 -0.34 16.77 7.29
N VAL A 232 0.79 17.39 6.98
CA VAL A 232 2.01 16.65 6.63
C VAL A 232 2.45 15.91 7.89
N VAL A 233 2.55 14.59 7.80
CA VAL A 233 3.04 13.77 8.90
C VAL A 233 4.56 13.81 8.90
N GLU A 234 5.15 14.25 10.00
CA GLU A 234 6.60 14.34 10.11
C GLU A 234 7.26 12.98 10.34
N SER A 235 8.42 12.78 9.70
CA SER A 235 9.25 11.62 9.95
C SER A 235 9.78 11.61 11.39
N PRO A 236 9.96 10.44 12.02
CA PRO A 236 10.67 10.34 13.30
C PRO A 236 12.14 10.82 13.24
N TYR A 237 12.66 11.10 12.03
CA TYR A 237 14.04 11.47 11.75
C TYR A 237 14.13 12.88 11.15
N PRO A 238 14.21 13.93 11.96
CA PRO A 238 14.32 15.31 11.45
C PRO A 238 15.66 15.61 10.79
N ASP A 239 16.72 14.85 11.10
CA ASP A 239 18.05 15.05 10.55
C ASP A 239 18.51 13.88 9.70
N LEU A 240 19.02 14.19 8.50
CA LEU A 240 19.63 13.24 7.58
C LEU A 240 21.01 13.75 7.14
N VAL A 241 22.08 13.13 7.67
CA VAL A 241 23.47 13.44 7.30
C VAL A 241 23.90 12.52 6.17
N ILE A 242 24.21 13.06 5.01
CA ILE A 242 24.60 12.31 3.81
C ILE A 242 26.10 12.42 3.58
N LEU A 243 26.76 11.26 3.48
CA LEU A 243 28.18 11.10 3.20
C LEU A 243 28.34 10.45 1.82
N ARG A 244 28.71 11.21 0.80
CA ARG A 244 28.87 10.71 -0.56
C ARG A 244 30.18 9.92 -0.72
N PHE A 245 30.16 8.89 -1.55
CA PHE A 245 31.38 8.22 -1.98
C PHE A 245 32.22 9.13 -2.89
N VAL A 246 33.51 9.26 -2.58
CA VAL A 246 34.45 10.08 -3.35
C VAL A 246 34.81 9.40 -4.67
N ASP A 247 35.24 8.12 -4.60
CA ASP A 247 35.83 7.42 -5.76
C ASP A 247 35.00 6.26 -6.28
N HIS A 248 34.65 5.32 -5.41
CA HIS A 248 34.04 4.06 -5.78
C HIS A 248 32.62 3.93 -5.23
N ARG A 249 31.72 3.50 -6.08
CA ARG A 249 30.30 3.32 -5.78
C ARG A 249 29.98 1.82 -5.66
N PRO A 250 29.82 1.29 -4.45
CA PRO A 250 29.55 -0.14 -4.28
C PRO A 250 28.14 -0.52 -4.76
N PRO A 251 27.94 -1.77 -5.19
CA PRO A 251 26.62 -2.28 -5.56
C PRO A 251 25.63 -2.23 -4.37
N GLY A 252 24.34 -2.00 -4.66
CA GLY A 252 23.30 -1.85 -3.64
C GLY A 252 23.05 -3.09 -2.79
N ASN A 253 23.35 -4.30 -3.31
CA ASN A 253 23.21 -5.53 -2.54
C ASN A 253 24.22 -5.64 -1.36
N LEU A 254 25.25 -4.81 -1.34
CA LEU A 254 26.21 -4.73 -0.23
C LEU A 254 25.80 -3.74 0.86
N VAL A 255 24.59 -3.17 0.77
CA VAL A 255 24.10 -2.13 1.69
C VAL A 255 24.27 -2.50 3.17
N GLY A 256 23.92 -3.72 3.57
CA GLY A 256 24.05 -4.17 4.95
C GLY A 256 25.50 -4.19 5.48
N LEU A 257 26.47 -4.48 4.60
CA LEU A 257 27.88 -4.51 4.94
C LEU A 257 28.45 -3.09 5.14
N PHE A 258 28.09 -2.17 4.22
CA PHE A 258 28.55 -0.78 4.26
C PHE A 258 27.92 0.01 5.42
N THR A 259 26.63 -0.20 5.70
CA THR A 259 25.97 0.46 6.84
C THR A 259 26.48 -0.06 8.18
N ALA A 260 26.83 -1.35 8.28
CA ALA A 260 27.47 -1.90 9.47
C ALA A 260 28.87 -1.30 9.70
N ALA A 261 29.66 -1.14 8.64
CA ALA A 261 30.96 -0.49 8.73
C ALA A 261 30.85 0.99 9.13
N LEU A 262 29.89 1.73 8.53
CA LEU A 262 29.61 3.12 8.92
C LEU A 262 29.21 3.22 10.39
N ARG A 263 28.30 2.35 10.85
CA ARG A 263 27.90 2.30 12.27
C ARG A 263 29.10 2.08 13.18
N ALA A 264 29.95 1.11 12.89
CA ALA A 264 31.17 0.84 13.68
C ALA A 264 32.09 2.06 13.72
N LYS A 265 32.29 2.74 12.56
CA LYS A 265 33.07 3.96 12.45
C LYS A 265 32.53 5.09 13.30
N VAL A 266 31.24 5.40 13.19
CA VAL A 266 30.59 6.46 13.97
C VAL A 266 30.68 6.19 15.47
N MET A 267 30.41 4.95 15.89
CA MET A 267 30.52 4.56 17.30
C MET A 267 31.94 4.71 17.83
N SER A 268 32.97 4.32 17.06
CA SER A 268 34.39 4.44 17.46
C SER A 268 34.87 5.90 17.55
N GLN A 269 34.25 6.81 16.82
CA GLN A 269 34.55 8.25 16.82
C GLN A 269 33.73 9.05 17.84
N THR A 270 32.68 8.46 18.38
CA THR A 270 31.85 9.14 19.38
C THR A 270 32.43 8.96 20.79
N LYS A 271 32.56 10.07 21.52
CA LYS A 271 33.17 10.07 22.88
C LYS A 271 32.27 9.31 23.86
N ASN A 272 32.89 8.45 24.67
CA ASN A 272 32.20 7.70 25.74
C ASN A 272 31.72 8.63 26.90
N PRO A 273 30.61 8.23 27.62
CA PRO A 273 29.72 7.11 27.30
C PRO A 273 28.93 7.36 26.02
N LEU A 274 28.72 6.30 25.22
CA LEU A 274 27.95 6.45 23.97
C LEU A 274 26.50 6.87 24.26
N PRO A 275 25.90 7.78 23.47
CA PRO A 275 24.50 8.11 23.58
C PRO A 275 23.60 6.87 23.40
N PRO A 276 22.57 6.65 24.23
CA PRO A 276 21.63 5.53 24.07
C PRO A 276 21.02 5.44 22.68
N ALA A 277 20.64 6.58 22.10
CA ALA A 277 20.12 6.65 20.74
C ALA A 277 21.08 6.11 19.67
N LEU A 278 22.40 6.13 19.91
CA LEU A 278 23.40 5.68 18.94
C LEU A 278 23.55 4.15 18.93
N HIS A 279 23.50 3.50 20.09
CA HIS A 279 23.67 2.04 20.20
C HIS A 279 22.36 1.25 20.30
N GLY A 280 21.25 1.91 20.69
CA GLY A 280 19.91 1.34 20.76
C GLY A 280 19.63 0.46 21.99
N HIS A 281 20.55 0.35 22.96
CA HIS A 281 20.31 -0.39 24.21
C HIS A 281 19.71 0.55 25.26
N GLY A 282 18.65 0.11 25.93
CA GLY A 282 17.97 0.93 26.95
C GLY A 282 17.18 2.11 26.35
N PHE A 283 16.84 2.05 25.07
CA PHE A 283 16.10 3.08 24.35
C PHE A 283 14.78 2.50 23.80
N ASP A 284 14.16 1.61 24.58
CA ASP A 284 12.98 0.86 24.20
C ASP A 284 11.79 1.79 23.90
N GLY A 285 11.13 1.51 22.78
CA GLY A 285 9.95 2.28 22.33
C GLY A 285 10.26 3.58 21.58
N HIS A 286 11.54 4.01 21.50
CA HIS A 286 11.94 5.21 20.76
C HIS A 286 12.75 4.87 19.50
N PRO A 287 12.63 5.65 18.40
CA PRO A 287 13.50 5.49 17.27
C PRO A 287 14.94 5.85 17.66
N HIS A 288 15.91 5.04 17.21
CA HIS A 288 17.33 5.33 17.38
C HIS A 288 18.03 5.56 16.04
N VAL A 289 19.27 5.99 16.06
CA VAL A 289 20.04 6.33 14.87
C VAL A 289 20.01 5.18 13.85
N ALA A 290 19.66 5.52 12.60
CA ALA A 290 19.62 4.57 11.50
C ALA A 290 20.74 4.86 10.48
N TYR A 291 21.38 3.78 10.01
CA TYR A 291 22.47 3.83 9.04
C TYR A 291 21.95 3.34 7.70
N LEU A 292 22.06 4.16 6.66
CA LEU A 292 21.39 3.97 5.38
C LEU A 292 22.40 3.92 4.24
N GLY A 293 22.12 3.11 3.23
CA GLY A 293 22.76 3.22 1.93
C GLY A 293 21.79 3.84 0.93
N LEU A 294 22.22 4.87 0.23
CA LEU A 294 21.40 5.61 -0.73
C LEU A 294 21.72 5.16 -2.16
N PRO A 295 20.92 4.23 -2.73
CA PRO A 295 21.18 3.73 -4.06
C PRO A 295 20.71 4.72 -5.14
N PHE A 296 21.28 4.63 -6.32
CA PHE A 296 20.71 5.23 -7.52
C PHE A 296 19.50 4.38 -7.94
N ALA A 297 18.31 4.79 -7.48
CA ALA A 297 17.07 4.07 -7.67
C ALA A 297 15.90 5.01 -7.93
N GLY A 298 14.86 4.51 -8.64
CA GLY A 298 13.66 5.28 -8.96
C GLY A 298 13.82 6.25 -10.12
N PHE A 299 14.80 6.04 -11.00
CA PHE A 299 15.05 6.81 -12.21
C PHE A 299 15.15 5.87 -13.42
N PRO A 300 14.85 6.35 -14.64
CA PRO A 300 15.22 5.62 -15.85
C PRO A 300 16.73 5.30 -15.82
N HIS A 301 17.10 4.09 -16.19
CA HIS A 301 18.51 3.62 -16.21
C HIS A 301 19.21 3.61 -14.82
N ALA A 302 18.46 3.58 -13.71
CA ALA A 302 19.05 3.44 -12.40
C ALA A 302 19.79 2.10 -12.26
N ASP A 303 21.07 2.20 -11.87
CA ASP A 303 22.03 1.07 -11.79
C ASP A 303 22.07 0.38 -10.42
N GLY A 304 21.37 0.94 -9.41
CA GLY A 304 21.31 0.41 -8.06
C GLY A 304 22.58 0.57 -7.22
N HIS A 305 23.65 1.17 -7.76
CA HIS A 305 24.87 1.42 -6.97
C HIS A 305 24.62 2.47 -5.90
N LEU A 306 25.23 2.28 -4.73
CA LEU A 306 25.19 3.26 -3.64
C LEU A 306 25.93 4.53 -4.05
N ARG A 307 25.24 5.66 -4.03
CA ARG A 307 25.83 6.99 -4.30
C ARG A 307 26.36 7.63 -3.04
N ALA A 308 25.76 7.29 -1.90
CA ALA A 308 26.14 7.80 -0.60
C ALA A 308 25.77 6.78 0.50
N LEU A 309 26.35 6.98 1.67
CA LEU A 309 25.82 6.47 2.92
C LEU A 309 25.15 7.64 3.67
N ALA A 310 24.18 7.34 4.53
CA ALA A 310 23.56 8.37 5.34
C ALA A 310 23.32 7.90 6.78
N VAL A 311 23.24 8.87 7.68
CA VAL A 311 22.85 8.67 9.07
C VAL A 311 21.59 9.48 9.32
N ALA A 312 20.49 8.79 9.62
CA ALA A 312 19.23 9.40 10.04
C ALA A 312 19.21 9.49 11.56
N ILE A 313 19.10 10.70 12.09
CA ILE A 313 19.12 10.98 13.52
C ILE A 313 17.70 11.29 13.96
N PRO A 314 17.17 10.57 14.98
CA PRO A 314 15.84 10.83 15.50
C PRO A 314 15.77 12.17 16.25
N GLY A 315 14.57 12.59 16.64
CA GLY A 315 14.39 13.78 17.48
C GLY A 315 15.06 13.59 18.85
N LEU A 316 16.15 14.32 19.08
CA LEU A 316 16.97 14.26 20.29
C LEU A 316 17.17 15.67 20.87
N ASP A 317 17.57 15.73 22.13
CA ASP A 317 18.02 17.00 22.71
C ASP A 317 19.27 17.54 21.99
N ARG A 318 19.51 18.85 22.16
CA ARG A 318 20.59 19.56 21.45
C ARG A 318 21.99 19.02 21.81
N ALA A 319 22.19 18.56 23.03
CA ALA A 319 23.53 18.10 23.49
C ALA A 319 23.84 16.72 22.91
N GLU A 320 22.88 15.80 22.97
CA GLU A 320 23.00 14.45 22.44
C GLU A 320 23.15 14.49 20.91
N ARG A 321 22.30 15.25 20.22
CA ARG A 321 22.38 15.49 18.79
C ARG A 321 23.78 16.01 18.37
N ARG A 322 24.33 17.00 19.08
CA ARG A 322 25.68 17.53 18.80
C ARG A 322 26.76 16.48 18.98
N ARG A 323 26.66 15.62 19.98
CA ARG A 323 27.62 14.52 20.21
C ARG A 323 27.61 13.52 19.08
N ILE A 324 26.45 13.15 18.58
CA ILE A 324 26.28 12.22 17.45
C ILE A 324 26.83 12.86 16.18
N LEU A 325 26.50 14.12 15.88
CA LEU A 325 27.02 14.83 14.71
C LEU A 325 28.57 14.92 14.73
N ARG A 326 29.18 15.16 15.88
CA ARG A 326 30.64 15.11 16.03
C ARG A 326 31.23 13.72 15.79
N GLY A 327 30.52 12.66 16.17
CA GLY A 327 30.92 11.28 15.87
C GLY A 327 30.86 10.96 14.38
N ILE A 328 29.93 11.58 13.63
CA ILE A 328 29.79 11.39 12.18
C ILE A 328 30.79 12.24 11.42
N LEU A 329 30.85 13.55 11.68
CA LEU A 329 31.60 14.54 10.91
C LEU A 329 33.00 14.83 11.47
N GLY A 330 33.25 14.51 12.73
CA GLY A 330 34.46 14.89 13.42
C GLY A 330 34.48 16.39 13.77
N THR A 331 35.70 16.97 13.84
CA THR A 331 35.93 18.39 14.08
C THR A 331 36.04 19.20 12.78
N ASP A 332 36.36 18.54 11.68
CA ASP A 332 36.49 19.09 10.35
C ASP A 332 35.40 18.44 9.45
N PRO A 333 34.32 19.15 9.09
CA PRO A 333 33.27 18.60 8.25
C PRO A 333 33.70 18.34 6.79
N ASP A 334 34.76 19.01 6.31
CA ASP A 334 35.25 18.87 4.93
C ASP A 334 36.20 17.68 4.76
N ARG A 335 36.58 17.05 5.85
CA ARG A 335 37.47 15.88 5.81
C ARG A 335 36.84 14.71 5.07
N ILE A 336 37.68 13.90 4.43
CA ILE A 336 37.29 12.59 3.93
C ILE A 336 37.26 11.61 5.12
N VAL A 337 36.10 10.95 5.30
CA VAL A 337 35.94 9.90 6.28
C VAL A 337 36.33 8.57 5.65
N ASP A 338 37.46 8.01 6.09
CA ASP A 338 37.94 6.72 5.65
C ASP A 338 37.11 5.59 6.24
N LEU A 339 36.47 4.82 5.37
CA LEU A 339 35.62 3.69 5.74
C LEU A 339 36.28 2.37 5.35
N GLN A 340 36.78 1.63 6.35
CA GLN A 340 37.25 0.27 6.17
C GLN A 340 36.05 -0.67 6.23
N VAL A 341 35.83 -1.43 5.16
CA VAL A 341 34.71 -2.39 5.05
C VAL A 341 35.27 -3.82 5.09
N PRO A 342 34.80 -4.69 5.98
CA PRO A 342 35.25 -6.07 6.07
C PRO A 342 35.11 -6.79 4.72
N GLY A 343 36.16 -7.55 4.35
CA GLY A 343 36.19 -8.25 3.06
C GLY A 343 36.74 -7.43 1.89
N PHE A 344 37.02 -6.14 2.09
CA PHE A 344 37.63 -5.28 1.08
C PHE A 344 39.06 -4.88 1.51
N ARG A 345 40.02 -4.99 0.58
CA ARG A 345 41.41 -4.51 0.81
C ARG A 345 41.53 -3.00 0.73
N ARG A 346 40.60 -2.34 0.00
CA ARG A 346 40.60 -0.88 -0.17
C ARG A 346 39.81 -0.18 0.95
N VAL A 347 40.18 1.06 1.18
CA VAL A 347 39.45 2.00 2.01
C VAL A 347 38.50 2.81 1.10
N PHE A 348 37.29 3.08 1.54
CA PHE A 348 36.30 3.90 0.82
C PHE A 348 36.27 5.29 1.43
N GLY A 349 36.57 6.29 0.63
CA GLY A 349 36.47 7.70 1.04
C GLY A 349 35.02 8.16 1.02
N LEU A 350 34.57 8.74 2.13
CA LEU A 350 33.24 9.39 2.25
C LEU A 350 33.41 10.87 2.57
N ARG A 351 32.64 11.75 1.92
CA ARG A 351 32.67 13.20 2.16
C ARG A 351 31.28 13.75 2.45
N TYR A 352 31.20 14.60 3.45
CA TYR A 352 30.06 15.48 3.68
C TYR A 352 30.23 16.75 2.86
N SER A 353 29.30 17.05 1.96
CA SER A 353 29.40 18.23 1.07
C SER A 353 27.97 18.73 0.80
N PRO A 354 27.33 19.40 1.75
CA PRO A 354 25.93 19.85 1.60
C PRO A 354 25.75 20.92 0.51
N ASP A 355 26.78 21.74 0.25
CA ASP A 355 26.75 22.89 -0.64
C ASP A 355 27.20 22.56 -2.07
N GLU A 356 27.76 21.38 -2.32
CA GLU A 356 28.13 20.96 -3.67
C GLU A 356 26.94 20.44 -4.48
N PRO A 357 26.91 20.62 -5.81
CA PRO A 357 25.90 20.02 -6.67
C PRO A 357 25.99 18.48 -6.55
N LEU A 358 25.02 17.87 -5.89
CA LEU A 358 24.97 16.43 -5.70
C LEU A 358 24.08 15.77 -6.76
N PRO A 359 24.40 14.52 -7.19
CA PRO A 359 23.45 13.72 -7.93
C PRO A 359 22.12 13.62 -7.19
N ALA A 360 21.00 13.70 -7.87
CA ALA A 360 19.66 13.72 -7.26
C ALA A 360 19.45 12.64 -6.19
N SER A 361 20.01 11.43 -6.39
CA SER A 361 19.96 10.32 -5.42
C SER A 361 20.79 10.52 -4.16
N ALA A 362 21.70 11.49 -4.13
CA ALA A 362 22.55 11.81 -2.96
C ALA A 362 22.11 13.13 -2.27
N THR A 363 21.02 13.76 -2.71
CA THR A 363 20.49 14.99 -2.07
C THR A 363 19.52 14.63 -0.94
N ALA A 364 19.55 15.40 0.15
CA ALA A 364 18.59 15.22 1.24
C ALA A 364 17.14 15.36 0.75
N ALA A 365 16.87 16.36 -0.09
CA ALA A 365 15.54 16.61 -0.65
C ALA A 365 14.93 15.39 -1.37
N ARG A 366 15.75 14.51 -1.97
CA ARG A 366 15.26 13.28 -2.59
C ARG A 366 14.59 12.35 -1.58
N TRP A 367 15.10 12.30 -0.34
CA TRP A 367 14.70 11.33 0.68
C TRP A 367 13.77 11.91 1.73
N THR A 368 13.73 13.25 1.87
CA THR A 368 12.98 13.91 2.94
C THR A 368 11.75 14.69 2.45
N ARG A 369 11.58 14.89 1.13
CA ARG A 369 10.41 15.62 0.61
C ARG A 369 9.10 14.93 1.02
N PRO A 370 8.07 15.69 1.37
CA PRO A 370 6.75 15.15 1.61
C PRO A 370 6.21 14.41 0.37
N ALA A 371 5.64 13.22 0.57
CA ALA A 371 4.97 12.48 -0.49
C ALA A 371 3.89 11.56 0.11
N ARG A 372 2.86 11.29 -0.68
CA ARG A 372 1.85 10.29 -0.31
C ARG A 372 2.29 8.87 -0.70
N SER A 373 2.99 8.73 -1.82
CA SER A 373 3.39 7.43 -2.37
C SER A 373 4.88 7.16 -2.17
N TRP A 374 5.20 5.99 -1.64
CA TRP A 374 6.55 5.56 -1.30
C TRP A 374 6.83 4.16 -1.78
N VAL A 375 8.01 3.94 -2.35
CA VAL A 375 8.45 2.62 -2.83
C VAL A 375 9.77 2.21 -2.19
N SER A 376 9.86 0.97 -1.75
CA SER A 376 11.07 0.46 -1.11
C SER A 376 12.24 0.36 -2.10
N VAL A 377 13.37 0.98 -1.77
CA VAL A 377 14.64 0.85 -2.52
C VAL A 377 15.54 -0.23 -1.92
N THR A 378 15.27 -0.62 -0.68
CA THR A 378 15.77 -1.85 -0.04
C THR A 378 14.59 -2.58 0.58
N PRO A 379 14.56 -3.92 0.60
CA PRO A 379 13.39 -4.64 1.04
C PRO A 379 13.04 -4.38 2.51
N LEU A 380 11.74 -4.35 2.83
CA LEU A 380 11.24 -4.33 4.19
C LEU A 380 11.32 -5.75 4.77
N VAL A 381 11.99 -5.89 5.90
CA VAL A 381 12.05 -7.13 6.69
C VAL A 381 10.97 -7.07 7.77
N LEU A 382 10.12 -8.08 7.87
CA LEU A 382 9.03 -8.10 8.83
C LEU A 382 9.54 -8.16 10.27
N ASP A 383 8.93 -7.38 11.16
CA ASP A 383 9.23 -7.42 12.61
C ASP A 383 8.75 -8.72 13.26
N ARG A 384 7.64 -9.29 12.76
CA ARG A 384 7.06 -10.56 13.24
C ARG A 384 6.55 -11.40 12.09
N TYR A 385 6.52 -12.73 12.28
CA TYR A 385 5.88 -13.64 11.34
C TYR A 385 4.36 -13.41 11.32
N PRO A 386 3.72 -13.46 10.15
CA PRO A 386 2.27 -13.34 10.05
C PRO A 386 1.59 -14.58 10.65
N LYS A 387 0.55 -14.37 11.45
CA LYS A 387 -0.20 -15.47 12.10
C LYS A 387 -1.09 -16.26 11.13
N LYS A 388 -1.48 -15.69 9.99
CA LYS A 388 -2.45 -16.26 9.04
C LYS A 388 -2.03 -16.00 7.59
N GLY A 389 -0.92 -16.48 7.12
CA GLY A 389 -0.56 -16.50 5.69
C GLY A 389 -0.59 -15.19 4.89
N ASP A 390 -1.34 -14.18 5.31
CA ASP A 390 -1.42 -12.88 4.65
C ASP A 390 -0.39 -11.91 5.21
N LEU A 391 0.48 -11.41 4.30
CA LEU A 391 1.61 -10.57 4.66
C LEU A 391 1.23 -9.08 4.83
N ALA A 392 0.17 -8.61 4.19
CA ALA A 392 -0.16 -7.20 4.17
C ALA A 392 -0.44 -6.62 5.56
N PRO A 393 -1.27 -7.24 6.43
CA PRO A 393 -1.46 -6.75 7.79
C PRO A 393 -0.17 -6.74 8.64
N ALA A 394 0.75 -7.68 8.38
CA ALA A 394 2.04 -7.71 9.08
C ALA A 394 2.95 -6.56 8.61
N VAL A 395 2.94 -6.23 7.32
CA VAL A 395 3.65 -5.08 6.75
C VAL A 395 3.09 -3.77 7.30
N VAL A 396 1.76 -3.59 7.32
CA VAL A 396 1.12 -2.41 7.90
C VAL A 396 1.54 -2.22 9.36
N ARG A 397 1.51 -3.28 10.17
CA ARG A 397 2.00 -3.21 11.56
C ARG A 397 3.48 -2.82 11.66
N SER A 398 4.34 -3.35 10.76
CA SER A 398 5.77 -2.97 10.74
C SER A 398 5.98 -1.50 10.39
N ILE A 399 5.12 -0.92 9.53
CA ILE A 399 5.12 0.50 9.19
C ILE A 399 4.69 1.33 10.41
N GLN A 400 3.61 0.95 11.07
CA GLN A 400 3.13 1.64 12.29
C GLN A 400 4.14 1.55 13.44
N GLN A 401 4.81 0.42 13.62
CA GLN A 401 5.88 0.25 14.62
C GLN A 401 7.12 1.13 14.33
N ALA A 402 7.27 1.60 13.12
CA ALA A 402 8.31 2.55 12.75
C ALA A 402 7.92 4.01 13.07
N GLY A 403 6.74 4.27 13.66
CA GLY A 403 6.23 5.60 13.97
C GLY A 403 5.54 6.29 12.79
N LEU A 404 5.18 5.54 11.76
CA LEU A 404 4.49 6.06 10.57
C LEU A 404 2.98 5.75 10.65
N PRO A 405 2.12 6.52 9.97
CA PRO A 405 0.69 6.22 9.90
C PRO A 405 0.45 4.90 9.17
N ALA A 406 -0.74 4.33 9.34
CA ALA A 406 -1.17 3.21 8.53
C ALA A 406 -1.30 3.64 7.06
N PRO A 407 -0.67 2.93 6.11
CA PRO A 407 -0.86 3.22 4.69
C PRO A 407 -2.27 2.82 4.23
N VAL A 408 -2.83 3.59 3.30
CA VAL A 408 -4.11 3.30 2.64
C VAL A 408 -3.97 2.11 1.70
N THR A 409 -2.83 2.05 0.96
CA THR A 409 -2.55 0.93 0.04
C THR A 409 -1.17 0.35 0.28
N VAL A 410 -1.04 -0.96 0.10
CA VAL A 410 0.23 -1.69 0.18
C VAL A 410 0.33 -2.70 -0.96
N GLU A 411 1.26 -2.48 -1.88
CA GLU A 411 1.64 -3.46 -2.90
C GLU A 411 2.86 -4.25 -2.43
N LEU A 412 2.82 -5.58 -2.49
CA LEU A 412 3.89 -6.47 -2.05
C LEU A 412 4.49 -7.24 -3.21
N SER A 413 5.82 -7.32 -3.25
CA SER A 413 6.55 -8.08 -4.27
C SER A 413 7.77 -8.78 -3.67
N THR A 414 8.14 -9.93 -4.24
CA THR A 414 9.43 -10.57 -3.98
C THR A 414 10.56 -9.94 -4.81
N GLN A 415 10.20 -9.18 -5.84
CA GLN A 415 11.12 -8.48 -6.73
C GLN A 415 11.07 -6.97 -6.48
N PRO A 416 12.12 -6.23 -6.78
CA PRO A 416 12.10 -4.77 -6.75
C PRO A 416 10.92 -4.18 -7.54
N LEU A 417 10.27 -3.16 -6.96
CA LEU A 417 9.12 -2.46 -7.54
C LEU A 417 9.53 -1.18 -8.29
N THR A 418 10.79 -0.80 -8.20
CA THR A 418 11.34 0.38 -8.88
C THR A 418 12.73 0.08 -9.44
N PRO A 419 13.12 0.67 -10.58
CA PRO A 419 14.45 0.48 -11.14
C PRO A 419 15.56 0.83 -10.14
N GLY A 420 16.62 0.05 -10.12
CA GLY A 420 17.77 0.29 -9.24
C GLY A 420 17.56 0.00 -7.74
N ALA A 421 16.39 -0.47 -7.34
CA ALA A 421 16.21 -0.95 -5.98
C ALA A 421 17.02 -2.24 -5.74
N ALA A 422 17.60 -2.37 -4.55
CA ALA A 422 18.49 -3.47 -4.23
C ALA A 422 17.72 -4.79 -4.10
N HIS A 423 18.01 -5.74 -4.97
CA HIS A 423 17.57 -7.13 -4.81
C HIS A 423 18.53 -7.85 -3.87
N LEU A 424 18.06 -8.22 -2.68
CA LEU A 424 18.86 -8.87 -1.66
C LEU A 424 18.50 -10.36 -1.54
N THR A 425 19.53 -11.20 -1.46
CA THR A 425 19.39 -12.58 -1.04
C THR A 425 19.34 -12.68 0.49
N PRO A 426 18.84 -13.80 1.06
CA PRO A 426 18.84 -13.98 2.52
C PRO A 426 20.21 -13.82 3.20
N LYS A 427 21.31 -14.11 2.48
CA LYS A 427 22.69 -13.97 2.98
C LYS A 427 23.17 -12.53 3.02
N GLU A 428 22.64 -11.67 2.15
CA GLU A 428 22.99 -10.24 2.04
C GLU A 428 22.21 -9.37 3.03
N LEU A 429 21.14 -9.92 3.62
CA LEU A 429 20.43 -9.24 4.70
C LEU A 429 21.37 -9.01 5.91
N PRO A 430 21.19 -7.88 6.64
CA PRO A 430 21.91 -7.63 7.89
C PRO A 430 21.77 -8.82 8.86
N LEU A 431 22.83 -9.19 9.55
CA LEU A 431 22.91 -10.39 10.40
C LEU A 431 21.72 -10.56 11.34
N ARG A 432 21.24 -9.46 11.96
CA ARG A 432 20.10 -9.47 12.91
C ARG A 432 18.75 -9.74 12.25
N THR A 433 18.66 -9.68 10.92
CA THR A 433 17.43 -9.86 10.16
C THR A 433 17.41 -11.12 9.31
N ARG A 434 18.50 -11.88 9.28
CA ARG A 434 18.60 -13.15 8.55
C ARG A 434 17.57 -14.16 9.07
N GLY A 435 16.98 -14.91 8.14
CA GLY A 435 15.92 -15.88 8.44
C GLY A 435 14.53 -15.29 8.60
N ARG A 436 14.36 -13.96 8.54
CA ARG A 436 13.06 -13.31 8.57
C ARG A 436 12.47 -13.15 7.16
N LEU A 437 11.15 -13.10 7.07
CA LEU A 437 10.47 -12.78 5.81
C LEU A 437 10.72 -11.32 5.44
N TYR A 438 10.90 -11.07 4.16
CA TYR A 438 11.08 -9.72 3.61
C TYR A 438 10.35 -9.58 2.27
N ARG A 439 9.97 -8.35 1.94
CA ARG A 439 9.31 -8.00 0.67
C ARG A 439 9.72 -6.61 0.22
N HIS A 440 9.69 -6.41 -1.08
CA HIS A 440 9.58 -5.07 -1.63
C HIS A 440 8.15 -4.57 -1.46
N VAL A 441 8.01 -3.30 -1.11
CA VAL A 441 6.74 -2.69 -0.74
C VAL A 441 6.59 -1.37 -1.47
N ARG A 442 5.43 -1.14 -2.10
CA ARG A 442 4.94 0.19 -2.46
C ARG A 442 3.78 0.49 -1.54
N MET A 443 3.70 1.70 -1.03
CA MET A 443 2.64 2.11 -0.11
C MET A 443 2.20 3.54 -0.39
N THR A 444 0.92 3.81 -0.14
CA THR A 444 0.35 5.15 -0.24
C THR A 444 -0.28 5.51 1.09
N PHE A 445 -0.02 6.71 1.58
CA PHE A 445 -0.62 7.27 2.80
C PHE A 445 -1.79 8.19 2.46
N GLU A 446 -2.69 8.37 3.39
CA GLU A 446 -3.82 9.30 3.27
C GLU A 446 -3.32 10.76 3.17
N HIS A 447 -2.32 11.10 3.98
CA HIS A 447 -1.67 12.42 4.00
C HIS A 447 -0.21 12.31 3.60
N PRO A 448 0.39 13.37 3.03
CA PRO A 448 1.83 13.37 2.75
C PRO A 448 2.63 13.08 4.03
N VAL A 449 3.63 12.21 3.90
CA VAL A 449 4.59 11.90 4.96
C VAL A 449 5.94 12.47 4.54
N THR A 450 6.63 13.19 5.44
CA THR A 450 8.02 13.58 5.22
C THR A 450 8.93 12.37 5.37
N GLY A 451 10.04 12.35 4.64
CA GLY A 451 11.07 11.32 4.83
C GLY A 451 12.20 11.78 5.78
N PRO A 452 13.18 10.92 6.01
CA PRO A 452 13.31 9.59 5.43
C PRO A 452 12.28 8.61 5.98
N VAL A 453 11.69 7.80 5.09
CA VAL A 453 10.73 6.77 5.45
C VAL A 453 11.47 5.45 5.59
N LEU A 454 11.45 4.90 6.82
CA LEU A 454 12.14 3.69 7.23
C LEU A 454 11.17 2.76 7.93
N ALA A 455 11.08 1.49 7.52
CA ALA A 455 10.17 0.55 8.15
C ALA A 455 10.74 -0.89 8.22
N GLY A 456 10.24 -1.67 9.17
CA GLY A 456 10.60 -3.07 9.38
C GLY A 456 11.79 -3.28 10.31
N ALA A 457 12.06 -4.54 10.66
CA ALA A 457 13.06 -4.95 11.65
C ALA A 457 14.51 -4.53 11.31
N GLY A 458 14.77 -4.30 10.02
CA GLY A 458 16.12 -3.93 9.54
C GLY A 458 16.34 -2.44 9.34
N ARG A 459 15.37 -1.57 9.67
CA ARG A 459 15.39 -0.13 9.38
C ARG A 459 16.59 0.63 9.90
N TYR A 460 17.23 0.13 10.96
CA TYR A 460 18.43 0.74 11.54
C TYR A 460 19.75 0.26 10.90
N PHE A 461 19.67 -0.73 10.01
CA PHE A 461 20.81 -1.46 9.49
C PHE A 461 20.85 -1.50 7.95
N GLY A 462 20.26 -0.51 7.29
CA GLY A 462 20.36 -0.31 5.85
C GLY A 462 19.31 -1.01 4.99
N VAL A 463 18.30 -1.68 5.58
CA VAL A 463 17.17 -2.24 4.84
C VAL A 463 15.86 -1.64 5.32
N GLY A 464 14.82 -1.66 4.47
CA GLY A 464 13.56 -1.00 4.76
C GLY A 464 13.58 0.52 4.52
N LEU A 465 14.45 1.01 3.63
CA LEU A 465 14.47 2.38 3.15
C LEU A 465 13.52 2.53 1.97
N PHE A 466 12.72 3.59 1.99
CA PHE A 466 11.78 3.95 0.94
C PHE A 466 12.17 5.27 0.26
N ALA A 467 11.87 5.36 -1.02
CA ALA A 467 11.97 6.60 -1.79
C ALA A 467 10.57 7.11 -2.15
N PRO A 468 10.34 8.43 -2.14
CA PRO A 468 9.08 8.99 -2.60
C PRO A 468 8.94 8.80 -4.11
N GLU A 469 7.77 8.36 -4.56
CA GLU A 469 7.46 8.28 -5.99
C GLU A 469 7.18 9.68 -6.57
N ARG A 470 7.38 9.83 -7.87
CA ARG A 470 6.98 11.06 -8.57
C ARG A 470 5.49 10.95 -8.90
N GLU A 471 4.71 11.93 -8.54
CA GLU A 471 3.35 12.07 -9.05
C GLU A 471 3.44 12.24 -10.58
N GLY A 472 2.82 11.33 -11.33
CA GLY A 472 2.78 11.40 -12.79
C GLY A 472 3.80 10.53 -13.56
N ALA A 473 4.45 9.54 -12.94
CA ALA A 473 5.32 8.59 -13.65
C ALA A 473 4.60 7.28 -14.02
N ASP A 474 3.35 7.36 -14.46
CA ASP A 474 2.65 6.28 -15.15
C ASP A 474 2.38 6.74 -16.60
N GLY A 475 3.34 6.51 -17.48
CA GLY A 475 3.24 6.48 -18.92
C GLY A 475 3.44 5.05 -19.38
#